data_e28e8662f3ceb2a9fd08ed01a10d7b1e
#
_entry.id   e28e8662f3ceb2a9fd08ed01a10d7b1e
#
_cell.length_a   1.000
_cell.length_b   1.000
_cell.length_c   1.000
_cell.angle_alpha   90.00
_cell.angle_beta   90.00
_cell.angle_gamma   90.00
#
_symmetry.space_group_name_H-M   'P 1'
#
loop_
_entity.id
_entity.type
_entity.pdbx_description
1 polymer ?
#
loop_
_entity_poly.entity_id
_entity_poly.type
_entity_poly.pdbx_seq_one_letter_code
_entity_poly.pdbx_strand_id
1 'polypeptide(L)'
;MSPHQPEGQAWDEYGRLRAELAEACAKRPLAIYVHVPFCQIRCGYCDFNTYTVGFGPGADRESYDQSALAEMRMGAGILSDACMPQRPASSIFFGGGTPTLLSTDILERLLAGVGENFGIAPGAEITVEANPESVDEAALERLAKAGFTRVSFGMQSAVPEVLRVLDRRHDPAKLPGLVGAARRLGMDVSVDLIYGAPGESLTDWQTSLEEAIAMEPDHISAYALVIEEGTKMGAQVARGQLPMPDPDDEASKYENADRLLGEAGYSWYEISNFARREVDEEGIISTQLRHASKHNLAYWRDWDWWGIGPGAHSHIGRYRWWNVKHPSAYAQRLREGLSPAHAGEILDAPTREMERILLAVRTSEGVRAPQEGEGDREAFYTALGPLASKGLIDAQAAKEGRAILTLQGRLLADYVTRELLGY
;
A
#
# COMPACT_ATOMS: atom_id res chain seq x y z
N MET A 1 5.79 -4.68 -20.27
CA MET A 1 6.99 -4.07 -19.63
C MET A 1 6.52 -3.47 -18.33
N SER A 2 7.32 -3.51 -17.26
CA SER A 2 6.96 -2.78 -16.02
C SER A 2 6.89 -1.28 -16.31
N PRO A 3 6.06 -0.50 -15.58
CA PRO A 3 5.97 0.95 -15.74
C PRO A 3 7.35 1.60 -15.62
N HIS A 4 7.51 2.75 -16.21
CA HIS A 4 8.76 3.49 -16.13
C HIS A 4 9.06 3.83 -14.66
N GLN A 5 10.32 3.64 -14.23
CA GLN A 5 10.75 4.17 -12.95
C GLN A 5 10.75 5.70 -13.04
N PRO A 6 10.48 6.40 -11.92
CA PRO A 6 10.63 7.85 -11.89
C PRO A 6 12.02 8.27 -12.39
N GLU A 7 12.11 9.39 -13.07
CA GLU A 7 13.38 10.02 -13.34
C GLU A 7 13.98 10.50 -12.02
N GLY A 8 15.24 10.16 -11.76
CA GLY A 8 15.94 10.52 -10.53
C GLY A 8 17.42 10.74 -10.81
N GLN A 9 18.12 11.24 -9.82
CA GLN A 9 19.58 11.34 -9.88
C GLN A 9 20.18 9.96 -9.60
N ALA A 10 21.35 9.67 -10.20
CA ALA A 10 22.12 8.48 -9.89
C ALA A 10 22.39 8.42 -8.37
N TRP A 11 22.06 7.28 -7.73
CA TRP A 11 22.25 7.11 -6.30
C TRP A 11 23.66 6.65 -5.99
N ASP A 12 24.11 6.91 -4.75
CA ASP A 12 25.40 6.45 -4.26
C ASP A 12 25.49 4.91 -4.38
N GLU A 13 26.58 4.40 -4.95
CA GLU A 13 26.74 2.96 -5.22
C GLU A 13 26.79 2.09 -3.96
N TYR A 14 27.05 2.70 -2.79
CA TYR A 14 27.02 2.05 -1.47
C TYR A 14 25.74 2.41 -0.68
N GLY A 15 24.85 3.25 -1.22
CA GLY A 15 23.57 3.65 -0.63
C GLY A 15 23.70 4.59 0.58
N ARG A 16 24.86 5.28 0.75
CA ARG A 16 25.16 6.08 1.93
C ARG A 16 24.14 7.21 2.17
N LEU A 17 23.67 7.33 3.39
CA LEU A 17 22.86 8.43 3.88
C LEU A 17 23.72 9.39 4.70
N ARG A 18 23.29 10.65 4.82
CA ARG A 18 24.02 11.66 5.59
C ARG A 18 23.59 11.69 7.04
N ALA A 19 24.54 11.82 7.97
CA ALA A 19 24.28 11.84 9.41
C ALA A 19 23.38 13.01 9.88
N GLU A 20 23.31 14.10 9.14
CA GLU A 20 22.43 15.24 9.42
C GLU A 20 20.92 14.88 9.43
N LEU A 21 20.56 13.72 8.89
CA LEU A 21 19.19 13.21 8.90
C LEU A 21 18.79 12.58 10.24
N ALA A 22 19.76 12.19 11.06
CA ALA A 22 19.50 11.40 12.28
C ALA A 22 18.52 12.10 13.23
N GLU A 23 18.66 13.40 13.45
CA GLU A 23 17.78 14.18 14.32
C GLU A 23 16.34 14.27 13.75
N ALA A 24 16.20 14.54 12.46
CA ALA A 24 14.91 14.66 11.78
C ALA A 24 14.14 13.32 11.78
N CYS A 25 14.86 12.19 11.71
CA CYS A 25 14.27 10.85 11.70
C CYS A 25 14.01 10.28 13.10
N ALA A 26 14.60 10.83 14.15
CA ALA A 26 14.60 10.23 15.49
C ALA A 26 13.22 9.89 16.07
N LYS A 27 12.20 10.69 15.71
CA LYS A 27 10.82 10.53 16.20
C LYS A 27 9.87 9.93 15.17
N ARG A 28 10.36 9.62 13.95
CA ARG A 28 9.53 9.07 12.89
C ARG A 28 9.46 7.55 13.02
N PRO A 29 8.28 6.93 12.98
CA PRO A 29 8.18 5.48 12.94
C PRO A 29 8.86 4.94 11.67
N LEU A 30 9.33 3.69 11.73
CA LEU A 30 9.91 2.98 10.59
C LEU A 30 8.95 1.88 10.12
N ALA A 31 8.69 1.81 8.82
CA ALA A 31 8.04 0.70 8.17
C ALA A 31 9.05 -0.07 7.29
N ILE A 32 8.85 -1.37 7.14
CA ILE A 32 9.64 -2.22 6.23
C ILE A 32 8.70 -2.80 5.17
N TYR A 33 9.04 -2.59 3.91
CA TYR A 33 8.34 -3.19 2.77
C TYR A 33 9.24 -4.24 2.11
N VAL A 34 8.76 -5.47 1.98
CA VAL A 34 9.47 -6.56 1.30
C VAL A 34 8.76 -6.85 -0.02
N HIS A 35 9.39 -6.46 -1.11
CA HIS A 35 8.87 -6.66 -2.47
C HIS A 35 9.23 -8.05 -2.99
N VAL A 36 8.24 -8.91 -3.09
CA VAL A 36 8.40 -10.24 -3.71
C VAL A 36 7.97 -10.16 -5.18
N PRO A 37 8.91 -10.25 -6.14
CA PRO A 37 8.62 -9.92 -7.54
C PRO A 37 7.96 -11.07 -8.33
N PHE A 38 7.54 -12.15 -7.70
CA PHE A 38 7.10 -13.35 -8.39
C PHE A 38 5.58 -13.45 -8.47
N CYS A 39 5.10 -13.79 -9.68
CA CYS A 39 3.71 -14.17 -9.93
C CYS A 39 3.66 -15.52 -10.66
N GLN A 40 2.58 -16.27 -10.46
CA GLN A 40 2.32 -17.46 -11.29
C GLN A 40 1.84 -17.02 -12.69
N ILE A 41 0.96 -16.03 -12.74
CA ILE A 41 0.43 -15.41 -13.93
C ILE A 41 0.40 -13.90 -13.69
N ARG A 42 0.79 -13.11 -14.67
CA ARG A 42 0.68 -11.65 -14.60
C ARG A 42 -0.70 -11.23 -15.09
N CYS A 43 -1.45 -10.52 -14.24
CA CYS A 43 -2.76 -9.98 -14.57
C CYS A 43 -2.66 -8.93 -15.68
N GLY A 44 -3.73 -8.77 -16.49
CA GLY A 44 -3.73 -7.88 -17.63
C GLY A 44 -3.56 -6.39 -17.30
N TYR A 45 -4.02 -5.99 -16.14
CA TYR A 45 -3.94 -4.62 -15.62
C TYR A 45 -2.68 -4.32 -14.79
N CYS A 46 -1.94 -5.37 -14.37
CA CYS A 46 -0.89 -5.22 -13.37
C CYS A 46 0.30 -4.42 -13.91
N ASP A 47 0.59 -3.31 -13.22
CA ASP A 47 1.73 -2.43 -13.45
C ASP A 47 2.91 -2.69 -12.52
N PHE A 48 2.74 -3.53 -11.49
CA PHE A 48 3.79 -3.83 -10.52
C PHE A 48 5.00 -4.49 -11.15
N ASN A 49 6.17 -4.32 -10.51
CA ASN A 49 7.43 -4.93 -10.92
C ASN A 49 7.42 -6.43 -10.65
N THR A 50 6.75 -7.21 -11.51
CA THR A 50 6.51 -8.63 -11.32
C THR A 50 6.97 -9.49 -12.49
N TYR A 51 7.36 -10.73 -12.20
CA TYR A 51 7.90 -11.69 -13.13
C TYR A 51 7.29 -13.08 -12.92
N THR A 52 7.10 -13.81 -14.02
CA THR A 52 6.55 -15.19 -14.00
C THR A 52 7.61 -16.27 -14.08
N VAL A 53 8.88 -15.88 -14.24
CA VAL A 53 10.04 -16.78 -14.34
C VAL A 53 11.11 -16.39 -13.32
N GLY A 54 11.97 -17.35 -12.96
CA GLY A 54 13.17 -17.11 -12.17
C GLY A 54 14.35 -16.67 -13.05
N PHE A 55 15.41 -16.14 -12.42
CA PHE A 55 16.56 -15.54 -13.10
C PHE A 55 17.91 -16.02 -12.53
N GLY A 56 17.93 -17.15 -11.85
CA GLY A 56 19.14 -17.74 -11.28
C GLY A 56 19.37 -17.39 -9.79
N PRO A 57 20.51 -17.77 -9.22
CA PRO A 57 20.76 -17.69 -7.78
C PRO A 57 20.54 -16.30 -7.18
N GLY A 58 19.74 -16.23 -6.11
CA GLY A 58 19.32 -14.99 -5.46
C GLY A 58 18.21 -14.21 -6.20
N ALA A 59 17.79 -14.70 -7.37
CA ALA A 59 16.76 -14.11 -8.22
C ALA A 59 15.66 -15.12 -8.62
N ASP A 60 15.61 -16.28 -7.97
CA ASP A 60 14.60 -17.32 -8.08
C ASP A 60 13.76 -17.36 -6.81
N ARG A 61 12.60 -18.03 -6.86
CA ARG A 61 11.72 -18.22 -5.69
C ARG A 61 12.43 -18.97 -4.57
N GLU A 62 13.28 -19.94 -4.90
CA GLU A 62 13.97 -20.82 -3.97
C GLU A 62 15.16 -20.16 -3.27
N SER A 63 15.69 -19.07 -3.80
CA SER A 63 16.91 -18.41 -3.32
C SER A 63 16.79 -16.90 -3.14
N TYR A 64 15.60 -16.33 -3.34
CA TYR A 64 15.33 -14.90 -3.22
C TYR A 64 15.73 -14.33 -1.86
N ASP A 65 15.51 -15.10 -0.79
CA ASP A 65 15.86 -14.72 0.57
C ASP A 65 17.35 -14.40 0.75
N GLN A 66 18.25 -15.05 -0.01
CA GLN A 66 19.68 -14.77 0.06
C GLN A 66 19.98 -13.30 -0.29
N SER A 67 19.38 -12.80 -1.36
CA SER A 67 19.53 -11.40 -1.78
C SER A 67 18.81 -10.44 -0.85
N ALA A 68 17.56 -10.73 -0.49
CA ALA A 68 16.79 -9.88 0.40
C ALA A 68 17.43 -9.74 1.79
N LEU A 69 17.95 -10.83 2.37
CA LEU A 69 18.68 -10.80 3.63
C LEU A 69 20.02 -10.06 3.52
N ALA A 70 20.69 -10.11 2.35
CA ALA A 70 21.90 -9.33 2.11
C ALA A 70 21.57 -7.81 2.10
N GLU A 71 20.45 -7.41 1.46
CA GLU A 71 20.00 -6.04 1.46
C GLU A 71 19.60 -5.56 2.88
N MET A 72 18.93 -6.41 3.68
CA MET A 72 18.57 -6.08 5.06
C MET A 72 19.82 -5.77 5.89
N ARG A 73 20.85 -6.60 5.81
CA ARG A 73 22.13 -6.36 6.49
C ARG A 73 22.79 -5.06 6.05
N MET A 74 22.81 -4.82 4.73
CA MET A 74 23.35 -3.59 4.16
C MET A 74 22.56 -2.36 4.64
N GLY A 75 21.23 -2.42 4.61
CA GLY A 75 20.35 -1.34 5.07
C GLY A 75 20.56 -0.99 6.54
N ALA A 76 20.67 -2.00 7.41
CA ALA A 76 20.99 -1.79 8.81
C ALA A 76 22.36 -1.12 9.00
N GLY A 77 23.37 -1.54 8.23
CA GLY A 77 24.69 -0.91 8.20
C GLY A 77 24.63 0.55 7.77
N ILE A 78 23.95 0.85 6.67
CA ILE A 78 23.77 2.22 6.15
C ILE A 78 23.11 3.14 7.20
N LEU A 79 22.05 2.67 7.87
CA LEU A 79 21.39 3.42 8.93
C LEU A 79 22.32 3.67 10.14
N SER A 80 23.10 2.65 10.52
CA SER A 80 24.09 2.76 11.61
C SER A 80 25.20 3.76 11.27
N ASP A 81 25.77 3.68 10.07
CA ASP A 81 26.85 4.57 9.60
C ASP A 81 26.38 6.02 9.49
N ALA A 82 25.10 6.24 9.17
CA ALA A 82 24.47 7.55 9.21
C ALA A 82 24.06 8.03 10.61
N CYS A 83 24.47 7.32 11.66
CA CYS A 83 24.12 7.61 13.06
C CYS A 83 22.61 7.70 13.32
N MET A 84 21.81 6.99 12.51
CA MET A 84 20.37 6.96 12.71
C MET A 84 20.02 6.28 14.03
N PRO A 85 19.05 6.81 14.79
CA PRO A 85 18.59 6.13 16.01
C PRO A 85 18.00 4.78 15.65
N GLN A 86 18.22 3.79 16.50
CA GLN A 86 17.63 2.47 16.33
C GLN A 86 16.12 2.57 16.51
N ARG A 87 15.37 2.24 15.45
CA ARG A 87 13.90 2.34 15.42
C ARG A 87 13.35 0.99 14.95
N PRO A 88 12.79 0.18 15.88
CA PRO A 88 12.20 -1.09 15.48
C PRO A 88 11.02 -0.85 14.52
N ALA A 89 10.85 -1.75 13.55
CA ALA A 89 9.79 -1.67 12.55
C ALA A 89 8.41 -1.68 13.22
N SER A 90 7.63 -0.62 13.01
CA SER A 90 6.26 -0.48 13.50
C SER A 90 5.25 -1.18 12.58
N SER A 91 5.64 -1.42 11.34
CA SER A 91 4.88 -2.15 10.33
C SER A 91 5.83 -2.86 9.37
N ILE A 92 5.47 -4.09 8.97
CA ILE A 92 6.19 -4.89 7.98
C ILE A 92 5.16 -5.39 6.98
N PHE A 93 5.44 -5.22 5.69
CA PHE A 93 4.52 -5.63 4.62
C PHE A 93 5.25 -6.42 3.55
N PHE A 94 4.81 -7.64 3.31
CA PHE A 94 5.27 -8.48 2.22
C PHE A 94 4.27 -8.38 1.07
N GLY A 95 4.69 -7.74 -0.02
CA GLY A 95 3.80 -7.45 -1.15
C GLY A 95 4.51 -7.52 -2.50
N GLY A 96 3.81 -7.04 -3.52
CA GLY A 96 4.31 -6.86 -4.89
C GLY A 96 3.71 -7.79 -5.90
N GLY A 97 4.27 -8.98 -6.11
CA GLY A 97 3.70 -10.02 -6.95
C GLY A 97 2.72 -10.88 -6.16
N THR A 98 3.18 -12.03 -5.74
CA THR A 98 2.43 -12.94 -4.85
C THR A 98 3.42 -13.51 -3.83
N PRO A 99 3.58 -12.87 -2.67
CA PRO A 99 4.54 -13.32 -1.65
C PRO A 99 4.39 -14.78 -1.24
N THR A 100 3.16 -15.27 -1.17
CA THR A 100 2.84 -16.66 -0.82
C THR A 100 3.17 -17.70 -1.92
N LEU A 101 3.79 -17.28 -3.02
CA LEU A 101 4.49 -18.20 -3.94
C LEU A 101 5.88 -18.61 -3.44
N LEU A 102 6.46 -17.86 -2.50
CA LEU A 102 7.60 -18.31 -1.74
C LEU A 102 7.15 -19.39 -0.75
N SER A 103 8.03 -20.31 -0.43
CA SER A 103 7.75 -21.28 0.65
C SER A 103 7.60 -20.55 1.99
N THR A 104 6.79 -21.08 2.89
CA THR A 104 6.65 -20.52 4.24
C THR A 104 7.98 -20.44 4.97
N ASP A 105 8.92 -21.38 4.74
CA ASP A 105 10.28 -21.34 5.30
C ASP A 105 11.06 -20.09 4.85
N ILE A 106 10.89 -19.67 3.60
CA ILE A 106 11.51 -18.43 3.08
C ILE A 106 10.88 -17.20 3.73
N LEU A 107 9.54 -17.15 3.82
CA LEU A 107 8.83 -16.03 4.46
C LEU A 107 9.20 -15.90 5.94
N GLU A 108 9.31 -17.03 6.67
CA GLU A 108 9.77 -17.08 8.06
C GLU A 108 11.20 -16.53 8.20
N ARG A 109 12.14 -16.96 7.32
CA ARG A 109 13.53 -16.46 7.34
C ARG A 109 13.60 -14.95 7.02
N LEU A 110 12.81 -14.48 6.07
CA LEU A 110 12.75 -13.06 5.74
C LEU A 110 12.23 -12.23 6.91
N LEU A 111 11.16 -12.67 7.58
CA LEU A 111 10.63 -11.99 8.76
C LEU A 111 11.65 -12.00 9.92
N ALA A 112 12.32 -13.13 10.17
CA ALA A 112 13.40 -13.20 11.14
C ALA A 112 14.53 -12.23 10.79
N GLY A 113 14.90 -12.14 9.52
CA GLY A 113 15.90 -11.20 9.03
C GLY A 113 15.53 -9.72 9.25
N VAL A 114 14.23 -9.34 9.12
CA VAL A 114 13.77 -8.01 9.51
C VAL A 114 13.98 -7.80 11.02
N GLY A 115 13.60 -8.79 11.84
CA GLY A 115 13.79 -8.74 13.29
C GLY A 115 15.25 -8.56 13.71
N GLU A 116 16.17 -9.31 13.07
CA GLU A 116 17.60 -9.26 13.37
C GLU A 116 18.28 -7.95 12.97
N ASN A 117 17.86 -7.35 11.84
CA ASN A 117 18.55 -6.20 11.27
C ASN A 117 17.92 -4.85 11.68
N PHE A 118 16.59 -4.78 11.81
CA PHE A 118 15.88 -3.53 12.14
C PHE A 118 15.19 -3.59 13.50
N GLY A 119 14.96 -4.80 14.05
CA GLY A 119 14.07 -5.00 15.19
C GLY A 119 12.59 -4.92 14.79
N ILE A 120 11.73 -5.50 15.62
CA ILE A 120 10.26 -5.46 15.45
C ILE A 120 9.67 -4.83 16.70
N ALA A 121 8.87 -3.77 16.54
CA ALA A 121 8.24 -3.10 17.67
C ALA A 121 7.14 -3.99 18.29
N PRO A 122 6.93 -3.94 19.61
CA PRO A 122 5.78 -4.58 20.22
C PRO A 122 4.47 -4.11 19.58
N GLY A 123 3.63 -5.05 19.13
CA GLY A 123 2.36 -4.75 18.44
C GLY A 123 2.54 -4.20 17.01
N ALA A 124 3.68 -4.46 16.37
CA ALA A 124 3.87 -4.19 14.95
C ALA A 124 2.85 -4.98 14.12
N GLU A 125 2.34 -4.36 13.07
CA GLU A 125 1.56 -5.04 12.05
C GLU A 125 2.51 -5.75 11.07
N ILE A 126 2.28 -7.03 10.83
CA ILE A 126 3.07 -7.84 9.92
C ILE A 126 2.11 -8.48 8.91
N THR A 127 2.08 -7.90 7.71
CA THR A 127 1.14 -8.26 6.64
C THR A 127 1.83 -9.09 5.56
N VAL A 128 1.10 -10.07 5.02
CA VAL A 128 1.46 -10.79 3.80
C VAL A 128 0.31 -10.77 2.81
N GLU A 129 0.61 -10.41 1.56
CA GLU A 129 -0.33 -10.55 0.44
C GLU A 129 -0.39 -12.00 -0.03
N ALA A 130 -1.60 -12.47 -0.34
CA ALA A 130 -1.86 -13.82 -0.81
C ALA A 130 -2.89 -13.84 -1.94
N ASN A 131 -2.67 -14.72 -2.91
CA ASN A 131 -3.74 -15.14 -3.80
C ASN A 131 -4.41 -16.39 -3.21
N PRO A 132 -5.75 -16.55 -3.37
CA PRO A 132 -6.45 -17.74 -2.85
C PRO A 132 -5.88 -19.08 -3.34
N GLU A 133 -5.19 -19.08 -4.49
CA GLU A 133 -4.55 -20.27 -5.08
C GLU A 133 -3.14 -20.57 -4.54
N SER A 134 -2.53 -19.63 -3.84
CA SER A 134 -1.12 -19.72 -3.40
C SER A 134 -0.96 -20.08 -1.93
N VAL A 135 -2.07 -20.28 -1.20
CA VAL A 135 -2.06 -20.54 0.24
C VAL A 135 -3.17 -21.50 0.61
N ASP A 136 -2.91 -22.29 1.63
CA ASP A 136 -3.89 -23.17 2.30
C ASP A 136 -3.90 -22.91 3.82
N GLU A 137 -4.78 -23.61 4.54
CA GLU A 137 -4.92 -23.46 6.00
C GLU A 137 -3.62 -23.79 6.73
N ALA A 138 -2.86 -24.81 6.28
CA ALA A 138 -1.60 -25.19 6.89
C ALA A 138 -0.52 -24.11 6.72
N ALA A 139 -0.46 -23.47 5.55
CA ALA A 139 0.41 -22.34 5.31
C ALA A 139 0.03 -21.13 6.18
N LEU A 140 -1.26 -20.81 6.32
CA LEU A 140 -1.75 -19.75 7.21
C LEU A 140 -1.38 -20.02 8.66
N GLU A 141 -1.52 -21.26 9.14
CA GLU A 141 -1.13 -21.64 10.50
C GLU A 141 0.37 -21.42 10.73
N ARG A 142 1.21 -21.78 9.77
CA ARG A 142 2.66 -21.54 9.86
C ARG A 142 2.99 -20.04 9.87
N LEU A 143 2.37 -19.25 8.99
CA LEU A 143 2.57 -17.80 8.94
C LEU A 143 2.15 -17.13 10.27
N ALA A 144 0.98 -17.50 10.82
CA ALA A 144 0.53 -16.99 12.11
C ALA A 144 1.52 -17.34 13.24
N LYS A 145 2.03 -18.60 13.28
CA LYS A 145 3.06 -19.03 14.26
C LYS A 145 4.37 -18.28 14.09
N ALA A 146 4.75 -17.93 12.87
CA ALA A 146 5.94 -17.14 12.60
C ALA A 146 5.82 -15.67 13.02
N GLY A 147 4.59 -15.20 13.31
CA GLY A 147 4.34 -13.85 13.78
C GLY A 147 3.66 -12.93 12.77
N PHE A 148 3.20 -13.44 11.62
CA PHE A 148 2.37 -12.66 10.72
C PHE A 148 1.02 -12.37 11.39
N THR A 149 0.63 -11.09 11.42
CA THR A 149 -0.57 -10.63 12.14
C THR A 149 -1.73 -10.32 11.21
N ARG A 150 -1.47 -10.19 9.91
CA ARG A 150 -2.48 -9.88 8.89
C ARG A 150 -2.19 -10.63 7.59
N VAL A 151 -3.25 -11.06 6.92
CA VAL A 151 -3.20 -11.54 5.52
C VAL A 151 -4.12 -10.70 4.65
N SER A 152 -3.66 -10.28 3.46
CA SER A 152 -4.48 -9.60 2.45
C SER A 152 -4.73 -10.52 1.26
N PHE A 153 -6.00 -10.80 0.98
CA PHE A 153 -6.40 -11.66 -0.11
C PHE A 153 -6.85 -10.87 -1.33
N GLY A 154 -6.18 -11.07 -2.46
CA GLY A 154 -6.59 -10.49 -3.72
C GLY A 154 -7.81 -11.20 -4.31
N MET A 155 -9.02 -10.81 -3.93
CA MET A 155 -10.29 -11.29 -4.50
C MET A 155 -10.58 -10.62 -5.84
N GLN A 156 -10.41 -9.33 -5.94
CA GLN A 156 -10.66 -8.44 -7.06
C GLN A 156 -12.15 -8.34 -7.44
N SER A 157 -12.83 -9.44 -7.71
CA SER A 157 -14.27 -9.52 -7.99
C SER A 157 -14.83 -10.89 -7.60
N ALA A 158 -16.12 -10.97 -7.31
CA ALA A 158 -16.87 -12.23 -7.16
C ALA A 158 -17.41 -12.71 -8.52
N VAL A 159 -17.43 -11.86 -9.56
CA VAL A 159 -18.07 -12.13 -10.83
C VAL A 159 -17.07 -12.74 -11.81
N PRO A 160 -17.29 -13.99 -12.30
CA PRO A 160 -16.33 -14.68 -13.17
C PRO A 160 -16.00 -13.93 -14.46
N GLU A 161 -16.96 -13.21 -15.04
CA GLU A 161 -16.71 -12.43 -16.27
C GLU A 161 -15.78 -11.24 -16.02
N VAL A 162 -15.92 -10.56 -14.87
CA VAL A 162 -15.02 -9.48 -14.47
C VAL A 162 -13.62 -10.03 -14.22
N LEU A 163 -13.50 -11.15 -13.50
CA LEU A 163 -12.20 -11.81 -13.30
C LEU A 163 -11.54 -12.21 -14.61
N ARG A 164 -12.31 -12.67 -15.60
CA ARG A 164 -11.79 -13.00 -16.95
C ARG A 164 -11.23 -11.76 -17.67
N VAL A 165 -11.89 -10.62 -17.54
CA VAL A 165 -11.42 -9.34 -18.11
C VAL A 165 -10.11 -8.89 -17.43
N LEU A 166 -10.00 -9.09 -16.13
CA LEU A 166 -8.81 -8.78 -15.33
C LEU A 166 -7.66 -9.80 -15.53
N ASP A 167 -7.82 -10.84 -16.36
CA ASP A 167 -6.89 -11.98 -16.48
C ASP A 167 -6.61 -12.70 -15.14
N ARG A 168 -7.62 -12.74 -14.25
CA ARG A 168 -7.56 -13.49 -12.99
C ARG A 168 -8.16 -14.89 -13.18
N ARG A 169 -7.53 -15.88 -12.55
CA ARG A 169 -7.92 -17.31 -12.70
C ARG A 169 -8.21 -18.00 -11.37
N HIS A 170 -8.23 -17.28 -10.26
CA HIS A 170 -8.55 -17.87 -8.96
C HIS A 170 -10.04 -18.22 -8.89
N ASP A 171 -10.35 -19.21 -8.07
CA ASP A 171 -11.72 -19.61 -7.75
C ASP A 171 -12.21 -18.80 -6.53
N PRO A 172 -13.18 -17.88 -6.70
CA PRO A 172 -13.72 -17.10 -5.59
C PRO A 172 -14.32 -17.96 -4.48
N ALA A 173 -14.81 -19.16 -4.78
CA ALA A 173 -15.44 -20.05 -3.81
C ALA A 173 -14.48 -20.58 -2.72
N LYS A 174 -13.18 -20.49 -2.94
CA LYS A 174 -12.16 -20.85 -1.93
C LYS A 174 -11.98 -19.80 -0.84
N LEU A 175 -12.25 -18.55 -1.16
CA LEU A 175 -11.90 -17.42 -0.30
C LEU A 175 -12.60 -17.43 1.06
N PRO A 176 -13.93 -17.73 1.18
CA PRO A 176 -14.59 -17.76 2.48
C PRO A 176 -13.94 -18.74 3.47
N GLY A 177 -13.48 -19.90 2.98
CA GLY A 177 -12.77 -20.90 3.80
C GLY A 177 -11.43 -20.37 4.32
N LEU A 178 -10.65 -19.69 3.47
CA LEU A 178 -9.36 -19.10 3.84
C LEU A 178 -9.50 -17.92 4.79
N VAL A 179 -10.49 -17.04 4.57
CA VAL A 179 -10.82 -15.93 5.48
C VAL A 179 -11.19 -16.49 6.86
N GLY A 180 -12.09 -17.50 6.92
CA GLY A 180 -12.46 -18.16 8.16
C GLY A 180 -11.27 -18.82 8.87
N ALA A 181 -10.36 -19.46 8.12
CA ALA A 181 -9.16 -20.07 8.68
C ALA A 181 -8.21 -19.01 9.29
N ALA A 182 -7.91 -17.93 8.57
CA ALA A 182 -7.05 -16.85 9.06
C ALA A 182 -7.62 -16.19 10.34
N ARG A 183 -8.93 -15.92 10.38
CA ARG A 183 -9.59 -15.37 11.56
C ARG A 183 -9.53 -16.33 12.78
N ARG A 184 -9.71 -17.64 12.58
CA ARG A 184 -9.54 -18.64 13.68
C ARG A 184 -8.13 -18.65 14.25
N LEU A 185 -7.13 -18.30 13.43
CA LEU A 185 -5.72 -18.19 13.84
C LEU A 185 -5.39 -16.84 14.51
N GLY A 186 -6.35 -15.93 14.62
CA GLY A 186 -6.18 -14.61 15.23
C GLY A 186 -5.46 -13.60 14.33
N MET A 187 -5.40 -13.87 13.03
CA MET A 187 -4.90 -12.90 12.05
C MET A 187 -6.00 -11.94 11.65
N ASP A 188 -5.68 -10.65 11.50
CA ASP A 188 -6.53 -9.71 10.79
C ASP A 188 -6.60 -10.09 9.31
N VAL A 189 -7.76 -9.93 8.69
CA VAL A 189 -7.97 -10.28 7.28
C VAL A 189 -8.36 -9.06 6.48
N SER A 190 -7.62 -8.81 5.39
CA SER A 190 -7.99 -7.85 4.35
C SER A 190 -8.46 -8.58 3.10
N VAL A 191 -9.45 -8.00 2.41
CA VAL A 191 -9.92 -8.46 1.09
C VAL A 191 -9.83 -7.30 0.11
N ASP A 192 -9.11 -7.51 -1.01
CA ASP A 192 -8.89 -6.49 -2.00
C ASP A 192 -9.83 -6.68 -3.19
N LEU A 193 -10.57 -5.61 -3.54
CA LEU A 193 -11.50 -5.53 -4.64
C LEU A 193 -11.06 -4.47 -5.65
N ILE A 194 -11.40 -4.69 -6.92
CA ILE A 194 -11.17 -3.73 -8.00
C ILE A 194 -12.51 -3.48 -8.70
N TYR A 195 -12.88 -2.22 -8.84
CA TYR A 195 -14.05 -1.78 -9.62
C TYR A 195 -13.63 -0.96 -10.85
N GLY A 196 -14.57 -0.78 -11.78
CA GLY A 196 -14.31 -0.06 -13.03
C GLY A 196 -13.67 -0.93 -14.12
N ALA A 197 -13.70 -2.28 -13.95
CA ALA A 197 -13.24 -3.16 -15.02
C ALA A 197 -14.08 -3.00 -16.31
N PRO A 198 -13.47 -3.02 -17.50
CA PRO A 198 -14.19 -2.90 -18.75
C PRO A 198 -15.38 -3.85 -18.85
N GLY A 199 -16.59 -3.30 -18.96
CA GLY A 199 -17.84 -4.06 -19.06
C GLY A 199 -18.45 -4.48 -17.72
N GLU A 200 -17.85 -4.15 -16.60
CA GLU A 200 -18.42 -4.38 -15.26
C GLU A 200 -19.61 -3.46 -15.01
N SER A 201 -20.77 -4.02 -14.72
CA SER A 201 -21.95 -3.25 -14.32
C SER A 201 -21.94 -2.87 -12.83
N LEU A 202 -22.77 -1.90 -12.45
CA LEU A 202 -22.97 -1.57 -11.02
C LEU A 202 -23.50 -2.77 -10.22
N THR A 203 -24.29 -3.66 -10.84
CA THR A 203 -24.79 -4.88 -10.21
C THR A 203 -23.67 -5.88 -9.96
N ASP A 204 -22.72 -6.04 -10.90
CA ASP A 204 -21.55 -6.92 -10.72
C ASP A 204 -20.67 -6.41 -9.58
N TRP A 205 -20.47 -5.10 -9.53
CA TRP A 205 -19.74 -4.47 -8.43
C TRP A 205 -20.42 -4.68 -7.08
N GLN A 206 -21.75 -4.46 -7.02
CA GLN A 206 -22.52 -4.69 -5.81
C GLN A 206 -22.43 -6.15 -5.35
N THR A 207 -22.53 -7.13 -6.27
CA THR A 207 -22.35 -8.55 -5.97
C THR A 207 -20.97 -8.80 -5.33
N SER A 208 -19.91 -8.20 -5.87
CA SER A 208 -18.56 -8.35 -5.34
C SER A 208 -18.41 -7.77 -3.92
N LEU A 209 -19.05 -6.63 -3.64
CA LEU A 209 -19.08 -6.03 -2.30
C LEU A 209 -19.86 -6.90 -1.30
N GLU A 210 -21.04 -7.38 -1.68
CA GLU A 210 -21.90 -8.20 -0.83
C GLU A 210 -21.20 -9.53 -0.46
N GLU A 211 -20.54 -10.18 -1.41
CA GLU A 211 -19.76 -11.39 -1.17
C GLU A 211 -18.55 -11.12 -0.26
N ALA A 212 -17.84 -9.99 -0.46
CA ALA A 212 -16.74 -9.61 0.43
C ALA A 212 -17.23 -9.32 1.86
N ILE A 213 -18.33 -8.58 2.01
CA ILE A 213 -18.95 -8.26 3.30
C ILE A 213 -19.40 -9.54 4.01
N ALA A 214 -19.99 -10.50 3.28
CA ALA A 214 -20.49 -11.76 3.86
C ALA A 214 -19.38 -12.63 4.48
N MET A 215 -18.13 -12.46 4.08
CA MET A 215 -16.96 -13.11 4.70
C MET A 215 -16.52 -12.45 6.01
N GLU A 216 -17.08 -11.28 6.34
CA GLU A 216 -16.77 -10.50 7.55
C GLU A 216 -15.25 -10.24 7.74
N PRO A 217 -14.48 -9.78 6.73
CA PRO A 217 -13.08 -9.46 6.93
C PRO A 217 -12.93 -8.26 7.88
N ASP A 218 -11.73 -8.02 8.37
CA ASP A 218 -11.41 -6.88 9.22
C ASP A 218 -11.19 -5.59 8.41
N HIS A 219 -10.90 -5.77 7.12
CA HIS A 219 -10.53 -4.68 6.22
C HIS A 219 -10.94 -5.01 4.77
N ILE A 220 -11.41 -4.02 4.04
CA ILE A 220 -11.73 -4.14 2.61
C ILE A 220 -11.07 -2.99 1.86
N SER A 221 -10.30 -3.34 0.82
CA SER A 221 -9.80 -2.39 -0.15
C SER A 221 -10.72 -2.37 -1.37
N ALA A 222 -11.12 -1.18 -1.82
CA ALA A 222 -11.95 -0.98 -3.01
C ALA A 222 -11.23 -0.02 -3.95
N TYR A 223 -10.42 -0.57 -4.85
CA TYR A 223 -9.58 0.21 -5.77
C TYR A 223 -10.30 0.45 -7.10
N ALA A 224 -10.31 1.71 -7.56
CA ALA A 224 -10.64 2.00 -8.96
C ALA A 224 -9.57 1.39 -9.88
N LEU A 225 -9.99 0.80 -10.99
CA LEU A 225 -9.08 0.26 -11.98
C LEU A 225 -8.40 1.40 -12.75
N VAL A 226 -7.11 1.56 -12.57
CA VAL A 226 -6.30 2.47 -13.38
C VAL A 226 -5.68 1.70 -14.54
N ILE A 227 -5.86 2.20 -15.77
CA ILE A 227 -5.28 1.61 -16.98
C ILE A 227 -3.93 2.24 -17.24
N GLU A 228 -2.87 1.53 -16.90
CA GLU A 228 -1.50 2.02 -17.08
C GLU A 228 -0.91 1.64 -18.45
N GLU A 229 -0.17 2.58 -19.05
CA GLU A 229 0.63 2.32 -20.25
C GLU A 229 1.66 1.20 -20.00
N GLY A 230 1.90 0.36 -21.01
CA GLY A 230 2.83 -0.76 -20.89
C GLY A 230 2.24 -2.03 -20.26
N THR A 231 1.00 -1.98 -19.74
CA THR A 231 0.25 -3.17 -19.36
C THR A 231 -0.42 -3.83 -20.58
N LYS A 232 -0.81 -5.11 -20.45
CA LYS A 232 -1.59 -5.80 -21.49
C LYS A 232 -2.91 -5.07 -21.72
N MET A 233 -3.59 -4.69 -20.66
CA MET A 233 -4.88 -3.99 -20.72
C MET A 233 -4.73 -2.59 -21.34
N GLY A 234 -3.71 -1.83 -21.01
CA GLY A 234 -3.40 -0.55 -21.63
C GLY A 234 -3.19 -0.70 -23.15
N ALA A 235 -2.49 -1.75 -23.59
CA ALA A 235 -2.33 -2.04 -25.01
C ALA A 235 -3.65 -2.42 -25.70
N GLN A 236 -4.58 -3.10 -25.01
CA GLN A 236 -5.91 -3.45 -25.53
C GLN A 236 -6.79 -2.21 -25.67
N VAL A 237 -6.78 -1.32 -24.68
CA VAL A 237 -7.50 -0.04 -24.71
C VAL A 237 -6.97 0.85 -25.83
N ALA A 238 -5.64 1.01 -25.94
CA ALA A 238 -5.02 1.80 -27.01
C ALA A 238 -5.37 1.30 -28.43
N ARG A 239 -5.71 0.00 -28.58
CA ARG A 239 -6.18 -0.59 -29.86
C ARG A 239 -7.70 -0.56 -30.04
N GLY A 240 -8.44 0.02 -29.10
CA GLY A 240 -9.91 0.03 -29.12
C GLY A 240 -10.56 -1.34 -28.89
N GLN A 241 -9.83 -2.31 -28.32
CA GLN A 241 -10.35 -3.65 -28.01
C GLN A 241 -11.11 -3.68 -26.69
N LEU A 242 -10.79 -2.79 -25.78
CA LEU A 242 -11.48 -2.55 -24.52
C LEU A 242 -11.80 -1.06 -24.39
N PRO A 243 -12.93 -0.67 -23.80
CA PRO A 243 -13.20 0.73 -23.47
C PRO A 243 -12.31 1.21 -22.32
N MET A 244 -12.08 2.52 -22.24
CA MET A 244 -11.57 3.15 -21.02
C MET A 244 -12.65 3.08 -19.94
N PRO A 245 -12.28 2.95 -18.66
CA PRO A 245 -13.21 3.20 -17.54
C PRO A 245 -13.89 4.57 -17.68
N ASP A 246 -15.16 4.63 -17.33
CA ASP A 246 -15.92 5.88 -17.32
C ASP A 246 -15.84 6.52 -15.93
N PRO A 247 -15.36 7.77 -15.79
CA PRO A 247 -15.21 8.41 -14.48
C PRO A 247 -16.52 8.56 -13.69
N ASP A 248 -17.66 8.78 -14.37
CA ASP A 248 -18.97 8.90 -13.71
C ASP A 248 -19.48 7.55 -13.21
N ASP A 249 -19.19 6.47 -13.95
CA ASP A 249 -19.46 5.10 -13.53
C ASP A 249 -18.57 4.71 -12.33
N GLU A 250 -17.29 5.06 -12.39
CA GLU A 250 -16.36 4.83 -11.24
C GLU A 250 -16.79 5.60 -9.99
N ALA A 251 -17.22 6.87 -10.13
CA ALA A 251 -17.76 7.66 -9.03
C ALA A 251 -19.01 6.98 -8.42
N SER A 252 -19.94 6.53 -9.27
CA SER A 252 -21.16 5.82 -8.83
C SER A 252 -20.83 4.53 -8.08
N LYS A 253 -19.81 3.78 -8.53
CA LYS A 253 -19.33 2.55 -7.86
C LYS A 253 -18.65 2.87 -6.53
N TYR A 254 -17.89 3.96 -6.45
CA TYR A 254 -17.29 4.42 -5.20
C TYR A 254 -18.35 4.81 -4.16
N GLU A 255 -19.38 5.57 -4.56
CA GLU A 255 -20.50 5.94 -3.69
C GLU A 255 -21.27 4.69 -3.22
N ASN A 256 -21.46 3.71 -4.10
CA ASN A 256 -22.08 2.44 -3.75
C ASN A 256 -21.26 1.67 -2.72
N ALA A 257 -19.92 1.63 -2.88
CA ALA A 257 -19.01 1.01 -1.91
C ALA A 257 -19.09 1.71 -0.54
N ASP A 258 -19.01 3.03 -0.51
CA ASP A 258 -19.06 3.81 0.75
C ASP A 258 -20.37 3.54 1.51
N ARG A 259 -21.49 3.50 0.80
CA ARG A 259 -22.81 3.21 1.38
C ARG A 259 -22.88 1.78 1.93
N LEU A 260 -22.59 0.76 1.11
CA LEU A 260 -22.73 -0.64 1.50
C LEU A 260 -21.76 -1.03 2.63
N LEU A 261 -20.52 -0.59 2.54
CA LEU A 261 -19.51 -0.85 3.57
C LEU A 261 -19.88 -0.10 4.86
N GLY A 262 -20.37 1.15 4.75
CA GLY A 262 -20.85 1.91 5.90
C GLY A 262 -22.02 1.25 6.62
N GLU A 263 -23.00 0.72 5.87
CA GLU A 263 -24.15 -0.05 6.40
C GLU A 263 -23.69 -1.37 7.06
N ALA A 264 -22.64 -2.01 6.52
CA ALA A 264 -22.06 -3.23 7.05
C ALA A 264 -21.08 -3.03 8.23
N GLY A 265 -20.91 -1.80 8.71
CA GLY A 265 -20.10 -1.53 9.90
C GLY A 265 -18.62 -1.21 9.61
N TYR A 266 -18.26 -0.92 8.38
CA TYR A 266 -16.93 -0.41 8.03
C TYR A 266 -16.91 1.11 7.99
N SER A 267 -15.71 1.68 8.17
CA SER A 267 -15.47 3.11 7.94
C SER A 267 -14.27 3.28 7.01
N TRP A 268 -14.38 4.21 6.09
CA TRP A 268 -13.23 4.61 5.31
C TRP A 268 -12.17 5.25 6.22
N TYR A 269 -10.91 5.01 5.95
CA TYR A 269 -9.82 5.66 6.66
C TYR A 269 -8.81 6.34 5.73
N GLU A 270 -8.77 5.93 4.48
CA GLU A 270 -8.14 6.63 3.37
C GLU A 270 -8.91 6.30 2.07
N ILE A 271 -8.56 6.94 0.96
CA ILE A 271 -9.40 7.08 -0.23
C ILE A 271 -10.04 5.78 -0.73
N SER A 272 -9.32 4.65 -0.67
CA SER A 272 -9.77 3.36 -1.22
C SER A 272 -9.98 2.28 -0.16
N ASN A 273 -9.69 2.54 1.12
CA ASN A 273 -9.64 1.51 2.13
C ASN A 273 -10.60 1.74 3.30
N PHE A 274 -11.24 0.65 3.71
CA PHE A 274 -12.26 0.62 4.73
C PHE A 274 -11.89 -0.40 5.81
N ALA A 275 -11.97 0.02 7.07
CA ALA A 275 -11.70 -0.83 8.22
C ALA A 275 -12.96 -1.06 9.03
N ARG A 276 -13.13 -2.28 9.57
CA ARG A 276 -14.25 -2.61 10.44
C ARG A 276 -14.18 -1.77 11.71
N ARG A 277 -15.34 -1.20 12.10
CA ARG A 277 -15.50 -0.45 13.34
C ARG A 277 -15.56 -1.42 14.52
N GLU A 278 -14.87 -1.08 15.60
CA GLU A 278 -15.08 -1.75 16.88
C GLU A 278 -16.23 -1.06 17.59
N VAL A 279 -17.08 -1.89 18.21
CA VAL A 279 -18.20 -1.44 19.04
C VAL A 279 -17.95 -2.04 20.41
N ASP A 280 -17.94 -1.22 21.46
CA ASP A 280 -17.78 -1.71 22.83
C ASP A 280 -19.05 -2.38 23.37
N GLU A 281 -18.98 -2.90 24.62
CA GLU A 281 -20.10 -3.58 25.26
C GLU A 281 -21.31 -2.68 25.50
N GLU A 282 -21.12 -1.36 25.56
CA GLU A 282 -22.16 -0.34 25.69
C GLU A 282 -22.76 0.09 24.33
N GLY A 283 -22.25 -0.44 23.21
CA GLY A 283 -22.69 -0.10 21.86
C GLY A 283 -22.07 1.19 21.31
N ILE A 284 -21.02 1.70 21.95
CA ILE A 284 -20.30 2.91 21.49
C ILE A 284 -19.29 2.52 20.42
N ILE A 285 -19.38 3.19 19.28
CA ILE A 285 -18.45 3.00 18.17
C ILE A 285 -17.11 3.64 18.50
N SER A 286 -16.02 2.85 18.47
CA SER A 286 -14.66 3.38 18.63
C SER A 286 -14.32 4.36 17.51
N THR A 287 -13.71 5.47 17.88
CA THR A 287 -13.11 6.41 16.91
C THR A 287 -11.76 5.91 16.40
N GLN A 288 -11.17 4.90 17.05
CA GLN A 288 -9.93 4.28 16.62
C GLN A 288 -10.24 3.13 15.67
N LEU A 289 -9.77 3.23 14.43
CA LEU A 289 -9.89 2.15 13.44
C LEU A 289 -8.73 1.16 13.61
N ARG A 290 -8.86 0.27 14.60
CA ARG A 290 -7.84 -0.74 14.93
C ARG A 290 -7.46 -1.60 13.73
N HIS A 291 -8.43 -1.92 12.88
CA HIS A 291 -8.24 -2.78 11.72
C HIS A 291 -7.77 -2.02 10.45
N ALA A 292 -7.59 -0.70 10.51
CA ALA A 292 -6.92 0.03 9.43
C ALA A 292 -5.49 -0.48 9.24
N SER A 293 -5.05 -0.66 8.00
CA SER A 293 -3.69 -1.11 7.71
C SER A 293 -2.68 -0.05 8.17
N LYS A 294 -1.86 -0.40 9.15
CA LYS A 294 -0.81 0.48 9.67
C LYS A 294 0.24 0.76 8.60
N HIS A 295 0.52 -0.23 7.75
CA HIS A 295 1.50 -0.08 6.68
C HIS A 295 1.01 0.89 5.61
N ASN A 296 -0.27 0.80 5.21
CA ASN A 296 -0.86 1.75 4.28
C ASN A 296 -0.89 3.16 4.87
N LEU A 297 -1.32 3.31 6.12
CA LEU A 297 -1.29 4.59 6.84
C LEU A 297 0.13 5.16 7.00
N ALA A 298 1.16 4.33 7.01
CA ALA A 298 2.54 4.80 7.08
C ALA A 298 2.90 5.70 5.89
N TYR A 299 2.45 5.35 4.69
CA TYR A 299 2.64 6.18 3.50
C TYR A 299 1.85 7.50 3.58
N TRP A 300 0.58 7.44 3.95
CA TRP A 300 -0.29 8.62 4.08
C TRP A 300 0.16 9.60 5.18
N ARG A 301 0.83 9.08 6.23
CA ARG A 301 1.36 9.85 7.36
C ARG A 301 2.81 10.26 7.17
N ASP A 302 3.39 10.07 5.99
CA ASP A 302 4.79 10.39 5.68
C ASP A 302 5.78 9.77 6.69
N TRP A 303 5.59 8.48 7.04
CA TRP A 303 6.57 7.75 7.85
C TRP A 303 7.84 7.49 7.06
N ASP A 304 8.91 7.12 7.77
CA ASP A 304 10.07 6.53 7.12
C ASP A 304 9.79 5.07 6.76
N TRP A 305 10.21 4.65 5.58
CA TRP A 305 10.15 3.22 5.20
C TRP A 305 11.38 2.79 4.44
N TRP A 306 11.79 1.54 4.64
CA TRP A 306 12.82 0.88 3.87
C TRP A 306 12.21 -0.21 3.01
N GLY A 307 12.42 -0.13 1.69
CA GLY A 307 11.97 -1.13 0.73
C GLY A 307 13.09 -2.11 0.42
N ILE A 308 12.79 -3.39 0.60
CA ILE A 308 13.65 -4.54 0.31
C ILE A 308 13.18 -5.19 -0.98
N GLY A 309 14.09 -5.51 -1.89
CA GLY A 309 13.77 -6.25 -3.11
C GLY A 309 13.86 -5.44 -4.39
N PRO A 310 13.80 -6.11 -5.57
CA PRO A 310 13.99 -5.47 -6.87
C PRO A 310 12.82 -4.50 -7.19
N GLY A 311 13.16 -3.26 -7.50
CA GLY A 311 12.17 -2.20 -7.77
C GLY A 311 11.50 -1.60 -6.54
N ALA A 312 11.85 -2.05 -5.32
CA ALA A 312 11.31 -1.48 -4.08
C ALA A 312 11.77 -0.03 -3.91
N HIS A 313 10.87 0.81 -3.39
CA HIS A 313 11.13 2.20 -3.05
C HIS A 313 11.38 2.34 -1.56
N SER A 314 12.23 3.29 -1.19
CA SER A 314 12.52 3.64 0.20
C SER A 314 12.39 5.15 0.41
N HIS A 315 12.03 5.55 1.63
CA HIS A 315 11.96 6.94 2.07
C HIS A 315 12.48 7.07 3.49
N ILE A 316 13.60 7.76 3.67
CA ILE A 316 14.17 8.04 5.00
C ILE A 316 14.40 9.56 5.13
N GLY A 317 13.64 10.20 5.97
CA GLY A 317 13.66 11.65 6.17
C GLY A 317 13.23 12.40 4.91
N ARG A 318 14.19 12.97 4.19
CA ARG A 318 13.99 13.68 2.92
C ARG A 318 14.56 12.93 1.72
N TYR A 319 15.15 11.74 1.93
CA TYR A 319 15.76 10.92 0.91
C TYR A 319 14.78 9.88 0.43
N ARG A 320 14.57 9.83 -0.88
CA ARG A 320 13.74 8.82 -1.54
C ARG A 320 14.56 8.19 -2.66
N TRP A 321 14.58 6.86 -2.70
CA TRP A 321 15.29 6.11 -3.74
C TRP A 321 14.55 4.83 -4.09
N TRP A 322 14.92 4.22 -5.20
CA TRP A 322 14.33 2.97 -5.68
C TRP A 322 15.40 2.02 -6.20
N ASN A 323 15.20 0.76 -5.96
CA ASN A 323 16.09 -0.31 -6.37
C ASN A 323 15.99 -0.59 -7.88
N VAL A 324 17.04 -1.23 -8.44
CA VAL A 324 17.00 -1.77 -9.81
C VAL A 324 15.84 -2.76 -9.93
N LYS A 325 15.10 -2.70 -11.05
CA LYS A 325 13.89 -3.51 -11.24
C LYS A 325 14.18 -4.98 -11.50
N HIS A 326 15.22 -5.27 -12.30
CA HIS A 326 15.47 -6.65 -12.75
C HIS A 326 16.04 -7.50 -11.62
N PRO A 327 15.44 -8.66 -11.29
CA PRO A 327 15.89 -9.50 -10.15
C PRO A 327 17.34 -9.95 -10.24
N SER A 328 17.86 -10.29 -11.46
CA SER A 328 19.27 -10.65 -11.60
C SER A 328 20.23 -9.49 -11.32
N ALA A 329 19.89 -8.26 -11.79
CA ALA A 329 20.71 -7.09 -11.54
C ALA A 329 20.72 -6.75 -10.04
N TYR A 330 19.56 -6.88 -9.38
CA TYR A 330 19.42 -6.73 -7.93
C TYR A 330 20.32 -7.71 -7.17
N ALA A 331 20.20 -9.01 -7.47
CA ALA A 331 21.01 -10.05 -6.84
C ALA A 331 22.51 -9.90 -7.13
N GLN A 332 22.89 -9.47 -8.35
CA GLN A 332 24.29 -9.24 -8.72
C GLN A 332 24.91 -8.10 -7.90
N ARG A 333 24.24 -6.94 -7.80
CA ARG A 333 24.76 -5.80 -7.02
C ARG A 333 25.03 -6.20 -5.57
N LEU A 334 24.09 -6.90 -4.95
CA LEU A 334 24.24 -7.36 -3.56
C LEU A 334 25.39 -8.36 -3.38
N ARG A 335 25.61 -9.28 -4.34
CA ARG A 335 26.79 -10.18 -4.32
C ARG A 335 28.12 -9.43 -4.44
N GLU A 336 28.11 -8.32 -5.17
CA GLU A 336 29.29 -7.45 -5.34
C GLU A 336 29.47 -6.47 -4.15
N GLY A 337 28.60 -6.50 -3.14
CA GLY A 337 28.63 -5.61 -1.98
C GLY A 337 28.17 -4.18 -2.31
N LEU A 338 27.48 -4.00 -3.44
CA LEU A 338 26.93 -2.72 -3.89
C LEU A 338 25.46 -2.57 -3.48
N SER A 339 25.05 -1.34 -3.22
CA SER A 339 23.65 -1.02 -2.98
C SER A 339 22.80 -1.37 -4.20
N PRO A 340 21.62 -1.98 -4.03
CA PRO A 340 20.71 -2.23 -5.14
C PRO A 340 20.01 -0.95 -5.63
N ALA A 341 20.18 0.19 -4.96
CA ALA A 341 19.58 1.46 -5.35
C ALA A 341 20.03 1.86 -6.77
N HIS A 342 19.04 2.20 -7.61
CA HIS A 342 19.25 2.61 -8.99
C HIS A 342 19.36 4.13 -9.11
N ALA A 343 18.38 4.83 -8.59
CA ALA A 343 18.28 6.27 -8.60
C ALA A 343 17.46 6.74 -7.41
N GLY A 344 17.47 8.04 -7.16
CA GLY A 344 16.73 8.64 -6.06
C GLY A 344 16.64 10.16 -6.19
N GLU A 345 16.03 10.77 -5.20
CA GLU A 345 15.85 12.21 -5.09
C GLU A 345 15.97 12.66 -3.63
N ILE A 346 16.27 13.93 -3.45
CA ILE A 346 16.32 14.58 -2.14
C ILE A 346 15.25 15.66 -2.13
N LEU A 347 14.20 15.44 -1.37
CA LEU A 347 13.06 16.36 -1.28
C LEU A 347 13.46 17.65 -0.59
N ASP A 348 13.11 18.80 -1.16
CA ASP A 348 13.20 20.08 -0.48
C ASP A 348 12.00 20.31 0.46
N ALA A 349 12.07 21.34 1.29
CA ALA A 349 11.02 21.61 2.28
C ALA A 349 9.67 21.97 1.62
N PRO A 350 9.61 22.81 0.55
CA PRO A 350 8.34 23.08 -0.14
C PRO A 350 7.69 21.83 -0.72
N THR A 351 8.45 20.97 -1.39
CA THR A 351 7.94 19.70 -1.94
C THR A 351 7.39 18.78 -0.84
N ARG A 352 8.10 18.65 0.27
CA ARG A 352 7.63 17.85 1.41
C ARG A 352 6.35 18.38 2.01
N GLU A 353 6.20 19.68 2.15
CA GLU A 353 4.97 20.27 2.69
C GLU A 353 3.80 20.09 1.71
N MET A 354 4.03 20.26 0.41
CA MET A 354 3.04 19.96 -0.62
C MET A 354 2.58 18.48 -0.53
N GLU A 355 3.53 17.53 -0.46
CA GLU A 355 3.22 16.12 -0.33
C GLU A 355 2.49 15.80 0.98
N ARG A 356 2.87 16.43 2.09
CA ARG A 356 2.17 16.27 3.37
C ARG A 356 0.68 16.63 3.25
N ILE A 357 0.37 17.75 2.60
CA ILE A 357 -1.02 18.16 2.37
C ILE A 357 -1.73 17.17 1.44
N LEU A 358 -1.07 16.83 0.32
CA LEU A 358 -1.58 15.90 -0.68
C LEU A 358 -1.92 14.51 -0.09
N LEU A 359 -1.06 14.00 0.77
CA LEU A 359 -1.26 12.68 1.41
C LEU A 359 -2.28 12.75 2.54
N ALA A 360 -2.10 13.66 3.49
CA ALA A 360 -2.91 13.71 4.70
C ALA A 360 -4.39 14.03 4.43
N VAL A 361 -4.69 14.88 3.44
CA VAL A 361 -6.08 15.24 3.09
C VAL A 361 -6.89 14.02 2.65
N ARG A 362 -6.25 13.00 2.09
CA ARG A 362 -6.90 11.77 1.61
C ARG A 362 -7.21 10.76 2.71
N THR A 363 -6.89 11.08 3.94
CA THR A 363 -7.21 10.24 5.10
C THR A 363 -8.40 10.79 5.88
N SER A 364 -9.07 9.93 6.64
CA SER A 364 -10.14 10.34 7.57
C SER A 364 -9.64 11.21 8.72
N GLU A 365 -8.32 11.24 8.96
CA GLU A 365 -7.70 12.15 9.91
C GLU A 365 -7.67 13.59 9.38
N GLY A 366 -7.65 13.73 8.05
CA GLY A 366 -7.56 15.01 7.38
C GLY A 366 -6.23 15.72 7.61
N VAL A 367 -6.15 16.95 7.13
CA VAL A 367 -4.93 17.76 7.18
C VAL A 367 -5.13 19.06 7.93
N ARG A 368 -4.14 19.47 8.73
CA ARG A 368 -4.08 20.79 9.37
C ARG A 368 -3.24 21.75 8.53
N ALA A 369 -3.47 23.04 8.74
CA ALA A 369 -2.66 24.09 8.12
C ALA A 369 -1.15 23.86 8.35
N PRO A 370 -0.30 24.30 7.41
CA PRO A 370 1.14 24.32 7.59
C PRO A 370 1.55 25.01 8.90
N GLN A 371 2.69 24.63 9.46
CA GLN A 371 3.26 25.33 10.60
C GLN A 371 3.77 26.71 10.16
N GLU A 372 4.01 27.61 11.12
CA GLU A 372 4.52 28.94 10.83
C GLU A 372 5.91 28.84 10.19
N GLY A 373 6.05 29.41 8.98
CA GLY A 373 7.26 29.29 8.17
C GLY A 373 7.33 28.09 7.24
N GLU A 374 6.34 27.20 7.26
CA GLU A 374 6.22 26.02 6.38
C GLU A 374 5.00 26.18 5.47
N GLY A 375 5.20 26.23 4.16
CA GLY A 375 4.12 26.32 3.16
C GLY A 375 3.28 27.60 3.22
N ASP A 376 2.21 27.66 2.42
CA ASP A 376 1.27 28.80 2.37
C ASP A 376 0.10 28.59 3.35
N ARG A 377 0.32 29.02 4.56
CA ARG A 377 -0.68 28.96 5.65
C ARG A 377 -1.91 29.84 5.37
N GLU A 378 -1.72 31.01 4.74
CA GLU A 378 -2.80 31.94 4.44
C GLU A 378 -3.71 31.37 3.35
N ALA A 379 -3.15 30.82 2.29
CA ALA A 379 -3.90 30.13 1.24
C ALA A 379 -4.72 28.97 1.83
N PHE A 380 -4.13 28.15 2.69
CA PHE A 380 -4.82 27.04 3.34
C PHE A 380 -6.07 27.52 4.12
N TYR A 381 -5.93 28.50 5.01
CA TYR A 381 -7.08 29.01 5.78
C TYR A 381 -8.13 29.70 4.91
N THR A 382 -7.71 30.39 3.85
CA THR A 382 -8.61 31.04 2.90
C THR A 382 -9.46 30.01 2.14
N ALA A 383 -8.91 28.84 1.83
CA ALA A 383 -9.61 27.77 1.12
C ALA A 383 -10.67 27.03 1.96
N LEU A 384 -10.51 26.96 3.30
CA LEU A 384 -11.39 26.15 4.15
C LEU A 384 -12.87 26.56 4.06
N GLY A 385 -13.17 27.85 4.12
CA GLY A 385 -14.53 28.35 4.07
C GLY A 385 -15.26 28.01 2.76
N PRO A 386 -14.71 28.37 1.59
CA PRO A 386 -15.25 28.00 0.29
C PRO A 386 -15.42 26.49 0.08
N LEU A 387 -14.43 25.68 0.47
CA LEU A 387 -14.49 24.20 0.34
C LEU A 387 -15.60 23.61 1.22
N ALA A 388 -15.74 24.08 2.46
CA ALA A 388 -16.84 23.66 3.34
C ALA A 388 -18.22 24.08 2.80
N SER A 389 -18.32 25.29 2.25
CA SER A 389 -19.57 25.78 1.64
C SER A 389 -19.99 25.00 0.40
N LYS A 390 -19.02 24.44 -0.34
CA LYS A 390 -19.25 23.51 -1.47
C LYS A 390 -19.56 22.07 -1.00
N GLY A 391 -19.51 21.79 0.31
CA GLY A 391 -19.73 20.45 0.85
C GLY A 391 -18.59 19.45 0.59
N LEU A 392 -17.38 19.92 0.24
CA LEU A 392 -16.24 19.07 -0.10
C LEU A 392 -15.42 18.68 1.13
N ILE A 393 -15.45 19.47 2.18
CA ILE A 393 -14.83 19.16 3.47
C ILE A 393 -15.83 19.34 4.61
N ASP A 394 -15.58 18.67 5.72
CA ASP A 394 -16.39 18.75 6.92
C ASP A 394 -16.40 20.18 7.48
N ALA A 395 -17.60 20.75 7.65
CA ALA A 395 -17.76 22.15 8.05
C ALA A 395 -17.32 22.40 9.51
N GLN A 396 -17.42 21.40 10.39
CA GLN A 396 -17.00 21.54 11.78
C GLN A 396 -15.47 21.48 11.88
N ALA A 397 -14.84 20.50 11.21
CA ALA A 397 -13.39 20.40 11.12
C ALA A 397 -12.76 21.67 10.50
N ALA A 398 -13.40 22.24 9.47
CA ALA A 398 -12.95 23.48 8.83
C ALA A 398 -12.89 24.66 9.82
N LYS A 399 -13.87 24.80 10.71
CA LYS A 399 -13.86 25.83 11.79
C LYS A 399 -12.71 25.62 12.78
N GLU A 400 -12.24 24.39 12.93
CA GLU A 400 -11.12 23.99 13.78
C GLU A 400 -9.76 24.07 13.06
N GLY A 401 -9.73 24.62 11.82
CA GLY A 401 -8.52 24.75 11.01
C GLY A 401 -8.02 23.43 10.43
N ARG A 402 -8.91 22.47 10.16
CA ARG A 402 -8.60 21.17 9.61
C ARG A 402 -9.47 20.86 8.39
N ALA A 403 -8.89 20.34 7.33
CA ALA A 403 -9.62 19.84 6.17
C ALA A 403 -9.78 18.32 6.28
N ILE A 404 -11.02 17.83 6.41
CA ILE A 404 -11.41 16.42 6.34
C ILE A 404 -12.37 16.30 5.17
N LEU A 405 -12.09 15.40 4.23
CA LEU A 405 -12.94 15.21 3.05
C LEU A 405 -14.30 14.60 3.43
N THR A 406 -15.37 15.14 2.83
CA THR A 406 -16.67 14.47 2.74
C THR A 406 -16.63 13.41 1.64
N LEU A 407 -17.70 12.64 1.44
CA LEU A 407 -17.81 11.73 0.29
C LEU A 407 -17.59 12.45 -1.04
N GLN A 408 -18.23 13.62 -1.24
CA GLN A 408 -18.02 14.44 -2.43
C GLN A 408 -16.57 14.96 -2.54
N GLY A 409 -15.99 15.33 -1.40
CA GLY A 409 -14.59 15.74 -1.34
C GLY A 409 -13.61 14.63 -1.72
N ARG A 410 -13.89 13.38 -1.37
CA ARG A 410 -13.06 12.21 -1.75
C ARG A 410 -13.04 12.00 -3.28
N LEU A 411 -14.18 12.17 -3.94
CA LEU A 411 -14.27 12.12 -5.40
C LEU A 411 -13.52 13.27 -6.10
N LEU A 412 -13.30 14.37 -5.39
CA LEU A 412 -12.63 15.58 -5.89
C LEU A 412 -11.35 15.91 -5.10
N ALA A 413 -10.66 14.88 -4.57
CA ALA A 413 -9.52 15.06 -3.67
C ALA A 413 -8.39 15.90 -4.29
N ASP A 414 -8.14 15.77 -5.59
CA ASP A 414 -7.13 16.54 -6.31
C ASP A 414 -7.51 18.03 -6.41
N TYR A 415 -8.79 18.33 -6.64
CA TYR A 415 -9.30 19.70 -6.61
C TYR A 415 -9.14 20.31 -5.21
N VAL A 416 -9.58 19.60 -4.18
CA VAL A 416 -9.43 20.06 -2.78
C VAL A 416 -7.96 20.30 -2.44
N THR A 417 -7.07 19.42 -2.85
CA THR A 417 -5.62 19.56 -2.62
C THR A 417 -5.07 20.84 -3.26
N ARG A 418 -5.42 21.12 -4.53
CA ARG A 418 -4.99 22.35 -5.21
C ARG A 418 -5.47 23.61 -4.52
N GLU A 419 -6.74 23.66 -4.16
CA GLU A 419 -7.31 24.82 -3.43
C GLU A 419 -6.58 25.05 -2.09
N LEU A 420 -6.29 23.98 -1.33
CA LEU A 420 -5.56 24.07 -0.06
C LEU A 420 -4.11 24.55 -0.23
N LEU A 421 -3.51 24.31 -1.39
CA LEU A 421 -2.17 24.73 -1.76
C LEU A 421 -2.14 26.13 -2.42
N GLY A 422 -3.30 26.73 -2.72
CA GLY A 422 -3.41 28.05 -3.34
C GLY A 422 -3.18 28.06 -4.86
N TYR A 423 -3.48 26.94 -5.57
CA TYR A 423 -3.36 26.81 -7.04
C TYR A 423 -4.70 26.90 -7.75
#